data_a95dbd0ffcdf80f624ee456e557251b6
#
_entry.id   a95dbd0ffcdf80f624ee456e557251b6
#
_cell.length_a   1.000
_cell.length_b   1.000
_cell.length_c   1.000
_cell.angle_alpha   90.00
_cell.angle_beta   90.00
_cell.angle_gamma   90.00
#
_symmetry.space_group_name_H-M   'P 1'
#
loop_
_entity.id
_entity.type
_entity.pdbx_description
1 polymer ?
#
loop_
_entity_poly.entity_id
_entity_poly.type
_entity_poly.pdbx_seq_one_letter_code
_entity_poly.pdbx_strand_id
1 'polypeptide(L)'
;MKKTILLLSVLLAMIAWYPLLVITGWIQKFTVTVQCPLAAYFVLTLAFSLISLYLMCLKEKTVNAVTTILSGLLVPFSVANLFTWVWENRTFWFLLLALVWVVFSALLMYIYGKHAFFQGAMMGGSAVVLFLVVLLCLLLVFFSIGRITIVQTLPSPEGTYYAQVIDDNQGALGGNTLVEVYDTRKKIDLFFLSIQKDPQRVYWGRWGEFQNMKLEWESEQVLVINGRAYEVD
;
A
#
# COMPACT_ATOMS: atom_id res chain seq x y z
N MET A 1 18.93 26.54 -9.91
CA MET A 1 19.24 25.74 -8.70
C MET A 1 18.03 25.47 -7.83
N LYS A 2 17.41 26.48 -7.20
CA LYS A 2 16.27 26.29 -6.26
C LYS A 2 15.10 25.53 -6.90
N LYS A 3 14.74 25.81 -8.18
CA LYS A 3 13.63 25.18 -8.89
C LYS A 3 13.84 23.66 -9.09
N THR A 4 15.05 23.23 -9.47
CA THR A 4 15.38 21.80 -9.66
C THR A 4 15.29 21.04 -8.33
N ILE A 5 15.86 21.59 -7.26
CA ILE A 5 15.79 21.01 -5.92
C ILE A 5 14.32 20.88 -5.46
N LEU A 6 13.55 21.96 -5.62
CA LEU A 6 12.13 21.96 -5.25
C LEU A 6 11.35 20.84 -5.99
N LEU A 7 11.53 20.75 -7.31
CA LEU A 7 10.82 19.73 -8.10
C LEU A 7 11.25 18.30 -7.76
N LEU A 8 12.53 18.04 -7.54
CA LEU A 8 13.00 16.73 -7.08
C LEU A 8 12.44 16.39 -5.68
N SER A 9 12.35 17.38 -4.79
CA SER A 9 11.73 17.18 -3.46
C SER A 9 10.23 16.89 -3.57
N VAL A 10 9.51 17.56 -4.49
CA VAL A 10 8.10 17.28 -4.76
C VAL A 10 7.93 15.85 -5.30
N LEU A 11 8.75 15.43 -6.25
CA LEU A 11 8.72 14.06 -6.75
C LEU A 11 8.99 13.04 -5.66
N LEU A 12 9.98 13.28 -4.80
CA LEU A 12 10.29 12.41 -3.68
C LEU A 12 9.11 12.33 -2.69
N ALA A 13 8.48 13.45 -2.38
CA ALA A 13 7.28 13.47 -1.54
C ALA A 13 6.12 12.69 -2.17
N MET A 14 5.90 12.84 -3.49
CA MET A 14 4.87 12.09 -4.22
C MET A 14 5.09 10.58 -4.20
N ILE A 15 6.33 10.11 -4.18
CA ILE A 15 6.64 8.68 -4.13
C ILE A 15 6.56 8.16 -2.69
N ALA A 16 7.09 8.92 -1.74
CA ALA A 16 7.33 8.45 -0.39
C ALA A 16 6.09 8.47 0.51
N TRP A 17 5.11 9.35 0.26
CA TRP A 17 3.99 9.58 1.18
C TRP A 17 3.19 8.30 1.49
N TYR A 18 2.84 7.51 0.47
CA TYR A 18 2.01 6.31 0.65
C TYR A 18 2.77 5.17 1.35
N PRO A 19 3.99 4.79 0.90
CA PRO A 19 4.80 3.83 1.65
C PRO A 19 5.04 4.23 3.11
N LEU A 20 5.34 5.50 3.38
CA LEU A 20 5.56 5.98 4.75
C LEU A 20 4.26 5.91 5.57
N LEU A 21 3.12 6.25 4.97
CA LEU A 21 1.83 6.17 5.65
C LEU A 21 1.45 4.72 5.98
N VAL A 22 1.65 3.78 5.05
CA VAL A 22 1.41 2.34 5.26
C VAL A 22 2.34 1.78 6.35
N ILE A 23 3.64 2.09 6.30
CA ILE A 23 4.60 1.66 7.33
C ILE A 23 4.21 2.22 8.70
N THR A 24 3.83 3.51 8.76
CA THR A 24 3.35 4.13 10.00
C THR A 24 2.08 3.45 10.52
N GLY A 25 1.18 3.07 9.61
CA GLY A 25 -0.01 2.28 9.91
C GLY A 25 0.34 0.96 10.57
N TRP A 26 1.25 0.19 10.00
CA TRP A 26 1.69 -1.09 10.59
C TRP A 26 2.29 -0.92 11.99
N ILE A 27 3.07 0.15 12.20
CA ILE A 27 3.68 0.42 13.52
C ILE A 27 2.62 0.83 14.54
N GLN A 28 1.67 1.68 14.15
CA GLN A 28 0.66 2.28 15.05
C GLN A 28 -0.66 1.52 15.07
N LYS A 29 -0.76 0.40 14.37
CA LYS A 29 -1.94 -0.46 14.26
C LYS A 29 -3.16 0.28 13.72
N PHE A 30 -3.01 0.84 12.53
CA PHE A 30 -4.12 1.35 11.73
C PHE A 30 -3.94 0.97 10.26
N THR A 31 -5.05 0.78 9.58
CA THR A 31 -5.12 0.48 8.15
C THR A 31 -5.48 1.73 7.37
N VAL A 32 -4.80 1.95 6.26
CA VAL A 32 -5.05 3.06 5.33
C VAL A 32 -5.68 2.53 4.07
N THR A 33 -6.85 3.05 3.71
CA THR A 33 -7.54 2.68 2.47
C THR A 33 -7.67 3.89 1.57
N VAL A 34 -7.28 3.76 0.31
CA VAL A 34 -7.45 4.81 -0.71
C VAL A 34 -8.78 4.61 -1.41
N GLN A 35 -9.61 5.65 -1.47
CA GLN A 35 -10.83 5.61 -2.29
C GLN A 35 -10.47 5.68 -3.77
N CYS A 36 -11.13 4.85 -4.61
CA CYS A 36 -10.82 4.77 -6.05
C CYS A 36 -9.31 4.62 -6.34
N PRO A 37 -8.62 3.61 -5.78
CA PRO A 37 -7.16 3.57 -5.73
C PRO A 37 -6.52 3.60 -7.12
N LEU A 38 -7.11 2.96 -8.13
CA LEU A 38 -6.57 2.96 -9.48
C LEU A 38 -6.61 4.36 -10.12
N ALA A 39 -7.71 5.08 -9.97
CA ALA A 39 -7.84 6.43 -10.50
C ALA A 39 -6.86 7.40 -9.79
N ALA A 40 -6.77 7.32 -8.47
CA ALA A 40 -5.84 8.13 -7.69
C ALA A 40 -4.38 7.86 -8.12
N TYR A 41 -4.00 6.60 -8.25
CA TYR A 41 -2.64 6.24 -8.65
C TYR A 41 -2.33 6.64 -10.09
N PHE A 42 -3.30 6.52 -11.00
CA PHE A 42 -3.16 6.99 -12.40
C PHE A 42 -2.90 8.50 -12.47
N VAL A 43 -3.69 9.32 -11.75
CA VAL A 43 -3.51 10.78 -11.71
C VAL A 43 -2.15 11.15 -11.12
N LEU A 44 -1.73 10.50 -10.04
CA LEU A 44 -0.41 10.70 -9.44
C LEU A 44 0.71 10.31 -10.43
N THR A 45 0.57 9.19 -11.15
CA THR A 45 1.54 8.73 -12.13
C THR A 45 1.67 9.73 -13.29
N LEU A 46 0.55 10.27 -13.77
CA LEU A 46 0.55 11.30 -14.80
C LEU A 46 1.27 12.57 -14.33
N ALA A 47 0.94 13.07 -13.15
CA ALA A 47 1.58 14.26 -12.57
C ALA A 47 3.11 14.04 -12.37
N PHE A 48 3.49 12.88 -11.82
CA PHE A 48 4.89 12.48 -11.65
C PHE A 48 5.63 12.47 -12.97
N SER A 49 5.03 11.86 -14.02
CA SER A 49 5.63 11.76 -15.35
C SER A 49 5.82 13.14 -15.99
N LEU A 50 4.83 14.02 -15.90
CA LEU A 50 4.92 15.39 -16.44
C LEU A 50 6.02 16.21 -15.76
N ILE A 51 6.12 16.15 -14.42
CA ILE A 51 7.19 16.85 -13.70
C ILE A 51 8.55 16.26 -14.06
N SER A 52 8.66 14.94 -14.18
CA SER A 52 9.89 14.25 -14.56
C SER A 52 10.34 14.64 -15.97
N LEU A 53 9.44 14.63 -16.94
CA LEU A 53 9.71 15.08 -18.31
C LEU A 53 10.15 16.55 -18.34
N TYR A 54 9.47 17.41 -17.59
CA TYR A 54 9.86 18.81 -17.48
C TYR A 54 11.30 18.96 -16.96
N LEU A 55 11.67 18.22 -15.91
CA LEU A 55 13.04 18.21 -15.35
C LEU A 55 14.06 17.71 -16.38
N MET A 56 13.73 16.70 -17.19
CA MET A 56 14.60 16.18 -18.26
C MET A 56 14.81 17.20 -19.38
N CYS A 57 13.79 18.00 -19.69
CA CYS A 57 13.84 19.01 -20.77
C CYS A 57 14.51 20.31 -20.33
N LEU A 58 14.87 20.51 -19.07
CA LEU A 58 15.58 21.71 -18.64
C LEU A 58 16.93 21.85 -19.35
N LYS A 59 17.16 23.01 -19.96
CA LYS A 59 18.42 23.31 -20.68
C LYS A 59 19.61 23.37 -19.72
N GLU A 60 19.43 24.00 -18.57
CA GLU A 60 20.45 24.10 -17.53
C GLU A 60 20.18 23.10 -16.41
N LYS A 61 20.98 22.05 -16.35
CA LYS A 61 20.91 21.03 -15.32
C LYS A 61 21.85 21.36 -14.18
N THR A 62 21.29 21.69 -13.03
CA THR A 62 22.11 21.91 -11.83
C THR A 62 22.41 20.57 -11.17
N VAL A 63 23.67 20.13 -11.26
CA VAL A 63 24.16 18.91 -10.60
C VAL A 63 25.03 19.29 -9.40
N ASN A 64 24.54 19.01 -8.22
CA ASN A 64 25.25 19.22 -6.95
C ASN A 64 24.95 18.07 -5.97
N ALA A 65 25.55 18.11 -4.78
CA ALA A 65 25.35 17.05 -3.78
C ALA A 65 23.86 16.85 -3.42
N VAL A 66 23.09 17.93 -3.28
CA VAL A 66 21.66 17.85 -2.92
C VAL A 66 20.84 17.21 -4.04
N THR A 67 21.03 17.64 -5.30
CA THR A 67 20.31 17.03 -6.45
C THR A 67 20.70 15.59 -6.66
N THR A 68 21.97 15.24 -6.40
CA THR A 68 22.46 13.84 -6.48
C THR A 68 21.80 12.97 -5.41
N ILE A 69 21.70 13.43 -4.17
CA ILE A 69 21.05 12.70 -3.08
C ILE A 69 19.55 12.55 -3.38
N LEU A 70 18.86 13.66 -3.69
CA LEU A 70 17.43 13.62 -3.98
C LEU A 70 17.08 12.68 -5.14
N SER A 71 17.81 12.78 -6.25
CA SER A 71 17.57 11.91 -7.40
C SER A 71 17.91 10.44 -7.09
N GLY A 72 18.95 10.18 -6.29
CA GLY A 72 19.30 8.84 -5.83
C GLY A 72 18.24 8.19 -4.96
N LEU A 73 17.59 8.97 -4.10
CA LEU A 73 16.50 8.48 -3.24
C LEU A 73 15.21 8.16 -4.01
N LEU A 74 14.99 8.76 -5.19
CA LEU A 74 13.79 8.48 -5.97
C LEU A 74 13.66 6.99 -6.31
N VAL A 75 14.77 6.29 -6.65
CA VAL A 75 14.71 4.89 -7.08
C VAL A 75 14.26 3.94 -5.97
N PRO A 76 14.92 3.89 -4.79
CA PRO A 76 14.48 2.98 -3.72
C PRO A 76 13.07 3.30 -3.22
N PHE A 77 12.68 4.59 -3.15
CA PHE A 77 11.30 4.94 -2.80
C PHE A 77 10.30 4.56 -3.89
N SER A 78 10.66 4.59 -5.18
CA SER A 78 9.78 4.09 -6.25
C SER A 78 9.57 2.58 -6.15
N VAL A 79 10.59 1.81 -5.78
CA VAL A 79 10.46 0.37 -5.55
C VAL A 79 9.59 0.09 -4.33
N ALA A 80 9.75 0.83 -3.24
CA ALA A 80 8.88 0.73 -2.08
C ALA A 80 7.42 1.09 -2.42
N ASN A 81 7.21 2.15 -3.22
CA ASN A 81 5.91 2.57 -3.71
C ASN A 81 5.25 1.48 -4.57
N LEU A 82 6.01 0.87 -5.49
CA LEU A 82 5.55 -0.27 -6.30
C LEU A 82 5.07 -1.40 -5.38
N PHE A 83 5.89 -1.81 -4.43
CA PHE A 83 5.55 -2.89 -3.51
C PHE A 83 4.26 -2.59 -2.74
N THR A 84 4.14 -1.40 -2.11
CA THR A 84 2.98 -1.07 -1.28
C THR A 84 1.68 -1.03 -2.10
N TRP A 85 1.66 -0.38 -3.27
CA TRP A 85 0.46 -0.31 -4.09
C TRP A 85 0.03 -1.67 -4.64
N VAL A 86 0.98 -2.52 -5.06
CA VAL A 86 0.65 -3.85 -5.56
C VAL A 86 0.24 -4.78 -4.42
N TRP A 87 0.88 -4.68 -3.26
CA TRP A 87 0.52 -5.46 -2.07
C TRP A 87 -0.93 -5.21 -1.63
N GLU A 88 -1.31 -3.94 -1.54
CA GLU A 88 -2.66 -3.56 -1.10
C GLU A 88 -3.74 -3.89 -2.13
N ASN A 89 -3.47 -3.68 -3.42
CA ASN A 89 -4.50 -3.73 -4.44
C ASN A 89 -4.46 -4.99 -5.32
N ARG A 90 -3.34 -5.70 -5.37
CA ARG A 90 -3.14 -7.01 -6.05
C ARG A 90 -3.64 -7.08 -7.49
N THR A 91 -3.53 -5.98 -8.24
CA THR A 91 -3.91 -5.93 -9.65
C THR A 91 -2.74 -5.58 -10.55
N PHE A 92 -2.73 -6.18 -11.75
CA PHE A 92 -1.65 -5.99 -12.72
C PHE A 92 -1.47 -4.52 -13.15
N TRP A 93 -2.54 -3.73 -13.17
CA TRP A 93 -2.48 -2.31 -13.54
C TRP A 93 -1.60 -1.49 -12.61
N PHE A 94 -1.60 -1.78 -11.30
CA PHE A 94 -0.70 -1.09 -10.37
C PHE A 94 0.76 -1.41 -10.63
N LEU A 95 1.07 -2.64 -11.01
CA LEU A 95 2.43 -3.02 -11.41
C LEU A 95 2.90 -2.22 -12.62
N LEU A 96 2.08 -2.11 -13.68
CA LEU A 96 2.44 -1.35 -14.88
C LEU A 96 2.66 0.14 -14.57
N LEU A 97 1.72 0.77 -13.86
CA LEU A 97 1.83 2.17 -13.47
C LEU A 97 3.06 2.43 -12.58
N ALA A 98 3.33 1.54 -11.63
CA ALA A 98 4.48 1.67 -10.73
C ALA A 98 5.82 1.52 -11.45
N LEU A 99 5.92 0.69 -12.49
CA LEU A 99 7.12 0.59 -13.32
C LEU A 99 7.46 1.91 -14.01
N VAL A 100 6.45 2.72 -14.38
CA VAL A 100 6.67 4.07 -14.93
C VAL A 100 7.43 4.94 -13.92
N TRP A 101 7.06 4.89 -12.63
CA TRP A 101 7.75 5.63 -11.58
C TRP A 101 9.21 5.20 -11.44
N VAL A 102 9.48 3.91 -11.46
CA VAL A 102 10.85 3.37 -11.37
C VAL A 102 11.70 3.82 -12.57
N VAL A 103 11.15 3.75 -13.78
CA VAL A 103 11.87 4.17 -15.01
C VAL A 103 12.22 5.66 -14.96
N PHE A 104 11.24 6.54 -14.66
CA PHE A 104 11.51 7.97 -14.56
C PHE A 104 12.49 8.30 -13.43
N SER A 105 12.39 7.63 -12.29
CA SER A 105 13.32 7.80 -11.17
C SER A 105 14.75 7.42 -11.56
N ALA A 106 14.93 6.29 -12.27
CA ALA A 106 16.24 5.86 -12.75
C ALA A 106 16.82 6.85 -13.76
N LEU A 107 16.01 7.37 -14.69
CA LEU A 107 16.43 8.38 -15.67
C LEU A 107 16.83 9.69 -14.98
N LEU A 108 16.05 10.16 -14.00
CA LEU A 108 16.39 11.37 -13.24
C LEU A 108 17.68 11.18 -12.42
N MET A 109 17.86 10.02 -11.80
CA MET A 109 19.10 9.70 -11.09
C MET A 109 20.30 9.70 -12.06
N TYR A 110 20.15 9.15 -13.28
CA TYR A 110 21.21 9.20 -14.29
C TYR A 110 21.56 10.64 -14.70
N ILE A 111 20.55 11.51 -14.86
CA ILE A 111 20.74 12.89 -15.29
C ILE A 111 21.33 13.78 -14.21
N TYR A 112 20.91 13.63 -12.95
CA TYR A 112 21.26 14.50 -11.83
C TYR A 112 22.28 13.92 -10.85
N GLY A 113 22.71 12.68 -11.04
CA GLY A 113 23.76 12.06 -10.25
C GLY A 113 25.15 12.54 -10.67
N LYS A 114 26.01 12.86 -9.70
CA LYS A 114 27.35 13.39 -9.96
C LYS A 114 28.46 12.31 -10.01
N HIS A 115 28.28 11.22 -9.24
CA HIS A 115 29.32 10.21 -9.04
C HIS A 115 28.95 8.89 -9.68
N ALA A 116 29.71 8.45 -10.69
CA ALA A 116 29.44 7.20 -11.42
C ALA A 116 29.39 5.96 -10.49
N PHE A 117 30.26 5.88 -9.49
CA PHE A 117 30.25 4.80 -8.50
C PHE A 117 28.94 4.77 -7.69
N PHE A 118 28.49 5.94 -7.18
CA PHE A 118 27.24 6.04 -6.42
C PHE A 118 26.03 5.66 -7.31
N GLN A 119 26.00 6.19 -8.54
CA GLN A 119 24.97 5.82 -9.52
C GLN A 119 24.97 4.31 -9.80
N GLY A 120 26.12 3.73 -10.07
CA GLY A 120 26.26 2.30 -10.35
C GLY A 120 25.81 1.43 -9.17
N ALA A 121 26.20 1.78 -7.95
CA ALA A 121 25.81 1.05 -6.74
C ALA A 121 24.30 1.14 -6.49
N MET A 122 23.72 2.36 -6.60
CA MET A 122 22.27 2.56 -6.41
C MET A 122 21.45 1.88 -7.51
N MET A 123 21.87 1.95 -8.77
CA MET A 123 21.20 1.28 -9.89
C MET A 123 21.31 -0.23 -9.77
N GLY A 124 22.50 -0.77 -9.50
CA GLY A 124 22.71 -2.22 -9.35
C GLY A 124 21.93 -2.80 -8.17
N GLY A 125 22.06 -2.19 -7.00
CA GLY A 125 21.30 -2.61 -5.81
C GLY A 125 19.79 -2.53 -6.03
N SER A 126 19.31 -1.41 -6.58
CA SER A 126 17.89 -1.22 -6.88
C SER A 126 17.37 -2.20 -7.94
N ALA A 127 18.17 -2.55 -8.95
CA ALA A 127 17.78 -3.52 -9.98
C ALA A 127 17.55 -4.92 -9.39
N VAL A 128 18.43 -5.37 -8.48
CA VAL A 128 18.25 -6.67 -7.78
C VAL A 128 17.00 -6.64 -6.92
N VAL A 129 16.81 -5.59 -6.12
CA VAL A 129 15.60 -5.47 -5.27
C VAL A 129 14.34 -5.37 -6.13
N LEU A 130 14.38 -4.58 -7.22
CA LEU A 130 13.27 -4.46 -8.16
C LEU A 130 12.91 -5.82 -8.78
N PHE A 131 13.90 -6.59 -9.21
CA PHE A 131 13.66 -7.94 -9.76
C PHE A 131 12.93 -8.83 -8.74
N LEU A 132 13.40 -8.87 -7.49
CA LEU A 132 12.77 -9.66 -6.43
C LEU A 132 11.35 -9.16 -6.11
N VAL A 133 11.16 -7.83 -6.04
CA VAL A 133 9.84 -7.23 -5.78
C VAL A 133 8.88 -7.50 -6.93
N VAL A 134 9.31 -7.36 -8.19
CA VAL A 134 8.46 -7.67 -9.35
C VAL A 134 8.08 -9.14 -9.36
N LEU A 135 9.03 -10.05 -9.11
CA LEU A 135 8.76 -11.49 -9.01
C LEU A 135 7.72 -11.78 -7.92
N LEU A 136 7.88 -11.20 -6.73
CA LEU A 136 6.92 -11.33 -5.63
C LEU A 136 5.55 -10.77 -6.01
N CYS A 137 5.50 -9.58 -6.62
CA CYS A 137 4.26 -8.97 -7.10
C CYS A 137 3.54 -9.84 -8.15
N LEU A 138 4.28 -10.44 -9.07
CA LEU A 138 3.72 -11.38 -10.05
C LEU A 138 3.13 -12.61 -9.35
N LEU A 139 3.83 -13.16 -8.36
CA LEU A 139 3.31 -14.28 -7.57
C LEU A 139 2.01 -13.89 -6.83
N LEU A 140 1.97 -12.71 -6.20
CA LEU A 140 0.77 -12.22 -5.52
C LEU A 140 -0.43 -12.01 -6.46
N VAL A 141 -0.18 -11.47 -7.65
CA VAL A 141 -1.23 -11.17 -8.63
C VAL A 141 -1.75 -12.45 -9.31
N PHE A 142 -0.86 -13.32 -9.79
CA PHE A 142 -1.25 -14.49 -10.58
C PHE A 142 -1.67 -15.70 -9.72
N PHE A 143 -1.06 -15.89 -8.57
CA PHE A 143 -1.38 -17.03 -7.70
C PHE A 143 -2.37 -16.70 -6.60
N SER A 144 -2.83 -15.45 -6.50
CA SER A 144 -3.77 -14.99 -5.45
C SER A 144 -3.35 -15.39 -4.03
N ILE A 145 -2.04 -15.49 -3.78
CA ILE A 145 -1.51 -15.90 -2.48
C ILE A 145 -1.91 -14.85 -1.42
N GLY A 146 -2.48 -15.32 -0.32
CA GLY A 146 -2.91 -14.47 0.80
C GLY A 146 -4.11 -13.56 0.43
N ARG A 147 -5.04 -14.02 -0.38
CA ARG A 147 -6.25 -13.26 -0.72
C ARG A 147 -7.20 -13.23 0.48
N ILE A 148 -7.51 -12.02 0.94
CA ILE A 148 -8.51 -11.76 1.97
C ILE A 148 -9.83 -11.39 1.28
N THR A 149 -10.90 -12.11 1.61
CA THR A 149 -12.24 -11.83 1.07
C THR A 149 -13.21 -11.62 2.24
N ILE A 150 -13.88 -10.47 2.28
CA ILE A 150 -14.95 -10.22 3.23
C ILE A 150 -16.19 -10.97 2.73
N VAL A 151 -16.64 -11.95 3.51
CA VAL A 151 -17.79 -12.82 3.15
C VAL A 151 -19.09 -12.22 3.68
N GLN A 152 -19.04 -11.67 4.89
CA GLN A 152 -20.21 -11.11 5.56
C GLN A 152 -19.80 -9.91 6.39
N THR A 153 -20.67 -8.91 6.48
CA THR A 153 -20.53 -7.78 7.40
C THR A 153 -21.84 -7.63 8.18
N LEU A 154 -21.74 -7.53 9.49
CA LEU A 154 -22.88 -7.42 10.40
C LEU A 154 -22.66 -6.23 11.34
N PRO A 155 -23.47 -5.15 11.26
CA PRO A 155 -23.40 -4.03 12.19
C PRO A 155 -23.95 -4.45 13.57
N SER A 156 -23.43 -3.83 14.65
CA SER A 156 -23.98 -3.93 15.99
C SER A 156 -25.33 -3.19 16.10
N PRO A 157 -26.16 -3.45 17.12
CA PRO A 157 -27.49 -2.86 17.23
C PRO A 157 -27.53 -1.33 17.18
N GLU A 158 -26.56 -0.65 17.78
CA GLU A 158 -26.45 0.82 17.77
C GLU A 158 -25.52 1.34 16.65
N GLY A 159 -24.86 0.42 15.91
CA GLY A 159 -23.94 0.77 14.82
C GLY A 159 -22.57 1.28 15.27
N THR A 160 -22.22 1.16 16.55
CA THR A 160 -20.90 1.54 17.08
C THR A 160 -19.81 0.62 16.56
N TYR A 161 -20.13 -0.65 16.40
CA TYR A 161 -19.25 -1.68 15.88
C TYR A 161 -19.81 -2.34 14.63
N TYR A 162 -18.96 -2.99 13.85
CA TYR A 162 -19.37 -3.97 12.87
C TYR A 162 -18.41 -5.15 12.85
N ALA A 163 -18.98 -6.35 12.72
CA ALA A 163 -18.23 -7.58 12.60
C ALA A 163 -18.08 -7.95 11.13
N GLN A 164 -16.89 -8.38 10.72
CA GLN A 164 -16.62 -8.92 9.39
C GLN A 164 -16.17 -10.37 9.50
N VAL A 165 -16.81 -11.24 8.72
CA VAL A 165 -16.33 -12.60 8.47
C VAL A 165 -15.41 -12.56 7.27
N ILE A 166 -14.23 -13.08 7.44
CA ILE A 166 -13.14 -13.01 6.49
C ILE A 166 -12.72 -14.42 6.08
N ASP A 167 -12.69 -14.68 4.78
CA ASP A 167 -11.99 -15.81 4.19
C ASP A 167 -10.55 -15.37 3.88
N ASP A 168 -9.60 -15.84 4.70
CA ASP A 168 -8.16 -15.66 4.49
C ASP A 168 -7.62 -16.85 3.71
N ASN A 169 -7.66 -16.75 2.38
CA ASN A 169 -7.22 -17.80 1.47
C ASN A 169 -5.72 -17.64 1.17
N GLN A 170 -4.92 -18.58 1.64
CA GLN A 170 -3.46 -18.63 1.42
C GLN A 170 -3.07 -19.52 0.22
N GLY A 171 -4.01 -19.80 -0.67
CA GLY A 171 -3.78 -20.62 -1.86
C GLY A 171 -3.48 -22.07 -1.51
N ALA A 172 -2.40 -22.64 -2.07
CA ALA A 172 -1.98 -24.02 -1.83
C ALA A 172 -1.61 -24.34 -0.37
N LEU A 173 -1.42 -23.32 0.47
CA LEU A 173 -1.14 -23.48 1.90
C LEU A 173 -2.41 -23.59 2.75
N GLY A 174 -3.59 -23.55 2.14
CA GLY A 174 -4.87 -23.59 2.84
C GLY A 174 -5.43 -22.19 3.11
N GLY A 175 -5.95 -21.98 4.30
CA GLY A 175 -6.53 -20.69 4.72
C GLY A 175 -7.12 -20.75 6.11
N ASN A 176 -7.74 -19.63 6.51
CA ASN A 176 -8.41 -19.49 7.79
C ASN A 176 -9.75 -18.79 7.60
N THR A 177 -10.65 -19.00 8.54
CA THR A 177 -11.84 -18.17 8.72
C THR A 177 -11.59 -17.25 9.91
N LEU A 178 -11.70 -15.95 9.71
CA LEU A 178 -11.48 -14.96 10.75
C LEU A 178 -12.77 -14.19 11.00
N VAL A 179 -13.01 -13.75 12.24
CA VAL A 179 -13.99 -12.71 12.53
C VAL A 179 -13.29 -11.55 13.21
N GLU A 180 -13.40 -10.39 12.59
CA GLU A 180 -12.81 -9.15 13.04
C GLU A 180 -13.89 -8.11 13.32
N VAL A 181 -13.76 -7.42 14.44
CA VAL A 181 -14.69 -6.37 14.87
C VAL A 181 -13.99 -5.02 14.78
N TYR A 182 -14.66 -4.09 14.12
CA TYR A 182 -14.20 -2.73 13.87
C TYR A 182 -15.04 -1.74 14.67
N ASP A 183 -14.39 -0.77 15.31
CA ASP A 183 -15.04 0.36 15.98
C ASP A 183 -15.22 1.50 14.95
N THR A 184 -16.45 1.85 14.62
CA THR A 184 -16.78 2.90 13.64
C THR A 184 -16.30 4.28 14.08
N ARG A 185 -16.18 4.54 15.40
CA ARG A 185 -15.72 5.81 15.96
C ARG A 185 -14.22 6.03 15.77
N LYS A 186 -13.46 4.95 15.54
CA LYS A 186 -12.01 4.96 15.32
C LYS A 186 -11.66 4.98 13.82
N LYS A 187 -12.60 5.47 12.99
CA LYS A 187 -12.44 5.68 11.55
C LYS A 187 -12.43 7.16 11.24
N ILE A 188 -11.47 7.59 10.44
CA ILE A 188 -11.36 8.96 9.93
C ILE A 188 -11.41 8.89 8.43
N ASP A 189 -12.48 9.44 7.84
CA ASP A 189 -12.62 9.57 6.39
C ASP A 189 -12.12 10.94 5.96
N LEU A 190 -11.07 10.97 5.15
CA LEU A 190 -10.55 12.13 4.45
C LEU A 190 -11.04 12.09 3.00
N PHE A 191 -10.85 13.18 2.24
CA PHE A 191 -11.38 13.32 0.88
C PHE A 191 -11.13 12.12 -0.04
N PHE A 192 -9.95 11.53 0.01
CA PHE A 192 -9.57 10.37 -0.82
C PHE A 192 -8.93 9.22 -0.02
N LEU A 193 -8.83 9.36 1.30
CA LEU A 193 -8.26 8.39 2.21
C LEU A 193 -9.21 8.07 3.33
N SER A 194 -9.20 6.84 3.78
CA SER A 194 -9.83 6.39 5.02
C SER A 194 -8.76 5.76 5.91
N ILE A 195 -8.67 6.22 7.14
CA ILE A 195 -7.76 5.69 8.15
C ILE A 195 -8.61 5.06 9.23
N GLN A 196 -8.40 3.78 9.48
CA GLN A 196 -9.16 3.02 10.46
C GLN A 196 -8.21 2.29 11.41
N LYS A 197 -8.48 2.34 12.70
CA LYS A 197 -7.75 1.52 13.66
C LYS A 197 -7.93 0.04 13.33
N ASP A 198 -6.87 -0.75 13.53
CA ASP A 198 -6.92 -2.19 13.31
C ASP A 198 -8.04 -2.82 14.15
N PRO A 199 -8.75 -3.81 13.60
CA PRO A 199 -9.85 -4.48 14.27
C PRO A 199 -9.38 -5.34 15.43
N GLN A 200 -10.33 -5.62 16.32
CA GLN A 200 -10.19 -6.68 17.30
C GLN A 200 -10.53 -8.02 16.63
N ARG A 201 -9.58 -8.95 16.59
CA ARG A 201 -9.85 -10.31 16.12
C ARG A 201 -10.45 -11.12 17.25
N VAL A 202 -11.73 -11.46 17.09
CA VAL A 202 -12.51 -12.22 18.11
C VAL A 202 -12.58 -13.71 17.81
N TYR A 203 -12.38 -14.12 16.55
CA TYR A 203 -12.44 -15.52 16.16
C TYR A 203 -11.38 -15.90 15.14
N TRP A 204 -10.83 -17.11 15.32
CA TRP A 204 -9.93 -17.74 14.35
C TRP A 204 -10.33 -19.21 14.20
N GLY A 205 -10.83 -19.57 13.03
CA GLY A 205 -11.32 -20.91 12.70
C GLY A 205 -10.63 -21.52 11.51
N ARG A 206 -11.04 -22.76 11.19
CA ARG A 206 -10.51 -23.49 10.02
C ARG A 206 -11.01 -22.86 8.72
N TRP A 207 -10.25 -23.07 7.66
CA TRP A 207 -10.65 -22.64 6.33
C TRP A 207 -12.00 -23.23 5.92
N GLY A 208 -12.87 -22.38 5.38
CA GLY A 208 -14.22 -22.75 4.93
C GLY A 208 -15.30 -22.78 6.01
N GLU A 209 -14.97 -22.60 7.30
CA GLU A 209 -15.99 -22.52 8.38
C GLU A 209 -16.97 -21.37 8.17
N PHE A 210 -16.54 -20.30 7.47
CA PHE A 210 -17.40 -19.16 7.15
C PHE A 210 -18.68 -19.54 6.38
N GLN A 211 -18.69 -20.67 5.63
CA GLN A 211 -19.85 -21.10 4.85
C GLN A 211 -21.08 -21.45 5.71
N ASN A 212 -20.86 -21.92 6.94
CA ASN A 212 -21.92 -22.34 7.86
C ASN A 212 -21.93 -21.51 9.16
N MET A 213 -21.18 -20.40 9.21
CA MET A 213 -21.04 -19.58 10.39
C MET A 213 -22.29 -18.74 10.64
N LYS A 214 -22.78 -18.77 11.88
CA LYS A 214 -23.89 -17.92 12.33
C LYS A 214 -23.31 -16.85 13.23
N LEU A 215 -23.58 -15.58 12.86
CA LEU A 215 -23.21 -14.41 13.64
C LEU A 215 -24.46 -13.67 14.06
N GLU A 216 -24.53 -13.33 15.35
CA GLU A 216 -25.61 -12.53 15.92
C GLU A 216 -25.03 -11.61 16.99
N TRP A 217 -25.49 -10.37 17.07
CA TRP A 217 -25.18 -9.48 18.18
C TRP A 217 -26.20 -9.68 19.29
N GLU A 218 -25.76 -10.09 20.46
CA GLU A 218 -26.60 -10.17 21.65
C GLU A 218 -26.77 -8.81 22.30
N SER A 219 -25.72 -8.00 22.26
CA SER A 219 -25.71 -6.62 22.72
C SER A 219 -24.71 -5.81 21.89
N GLU A 220 -24.55 -4.51 22.18
CA GLU A 220 -23.55 -3.67 21.51
C GLU A 220 -22.10 -4.19 21.70
N GLN A 221 -21.81 -4.85 22.81
CA GLN A 221 -20.47 -5.34 23.16
C GLN A 221 -20.33 -6.86 23.15
N VAL A 222 -21.38 -7.61 22.80
CA VAL A 222 -21.34 -9.07 22.80
C VAL A 222 -21.75 -9.61 21.44
N LEU A 223 -20.78 -10.21 20.76
CA LEU A 223 -20.98 -10.92 19.48
C LEU A 223 -21.06 -12.42 19.74
N VAL A 224 -22.12 -13.07 19.28
CA VAL A 224 -22.30 -14.52 19.36
C VAL A 224 -21.90 -15.15 18.03
N ILE A 225 -20.95 -16.07 18.07
CA ILE A 225 -20.47 -16.83 16.91
C ILE A 225 -20.73 -18.31 17.14
N ASN A 226 -21.58 -18.93 16.33
CA ASN A 226 -21.96 -20.34 16.45
C ASN A 226 -22.43 -20.73 17.88
N GLY A 227 -23.18 -19.83 18.55
CA GLY A 227 -23.69 -20.01 19.90
C GLY A 227 -22.70 -19.75 21.05
N ARG A 228 -21.50 -19.22 20.76
CA ARG A 228 -20.53 -18.77 21.77
C ARG A 228 -20.44 -17.26 21.78
N ALA A 229 -20.49 -16.67 22.96
CA ALA A 229 -20.39 -15.22 23.17
C ALA A 229 -18.91 -14.78 23.22
N TYR A 230 -18.63 -13.64 22.58
CA TYR A 230 -17.33 -12.98 22.54
C TYR A 230 -17.52 -11.51 22.91
N GLU A 231 -16.76 -11.04 23.90
CA GLU A 231 -16.77 -9.63 24.29
C GLU A 231 -15.93 -8.77 23.35
N VAL A 232 -16.44 -7.58 23.05
CA VAL A 232 -15.83 -6.58 22.18
C VAL A 232 -15.49 -5.34 23.00
N ASP A 233 -14.22 -4.87 22.94
CA ASP A 233 -13.67 -3.74 23.68
C ASP A 233 -13.66 -2.42 22.86
#